data_13a9e1ce47a3ea5eaa8fd4eab6efa85a
#
_entry.id   13a9e1ce47a3ea5eaa8fd4eab6efa85a
#
_cell.length_a   1.000
_cell.length_b   1.000
_cell.length_c   1.000
_cell.angle_alpha   90.00
_cell.angle_beta   90.00
_cell.angle_gamma   90.00
#
_symmetry.space_group_name_H-M   'P 1'
#
loop_
_entity.id
_entity.type
_entity.pdbx_description
1 polymer ?
#
loop_
_entity_poly.entity_id
_entity_poly.type
_entity_poly.pdbx_seq_one_letter_code
_entity_poly.pdbx_strand_id
1 'polypeptide(L)'
;GTVMTITANKAMKEQHRYVIVNQQQAPEFAEALFYHKNFKQIATDKNSEAELVAAIRNDEFDLAIIVPENHIASHGALQQSDWKVIYNQSSQYDFMYGYLKEVLQDYQQRLQKDTLKRFEVPENALDVIITPVVVTKVDTAEKRENIGEKAGALLAYALILLCFSGAAYPAIDIGAGEKERGTLETLLICPISRTSVVLGKFFTILTTALLTALITVISLGVWGMLIGSFADIALISDVVKSISILDLLLMFLLLLPTSAMFSSLLLAISIYARTFKEAQNYISPLTIIVLMPLMIAMAPGVELDFSTALIPITNIAL
;
A
#
# COMPACT_ATOMS: atom_id res chain seq x y z
N GLY A 1 5.14 17.78 4.42
CA GLY A 1 5.17 17.54 5.87
C GLY A 1 3.79 17.47 6.51
N THR A 2 2.89 18.39 6.20
CA THR A 2 1.60 18.54 6.92
C THR A 2 0.59 17.43 6.64
N VAL A 3 0.48 16.95 5.42
CA VAL A 3 -0.50 15.88 5.08
C VAL A 3 -0.07 14.55 5.69
N MET A 4 1.21 14.19 5.59
CA MET A 4 1.76 12.98 6.21
C MET A 4 1.64 13.00 7.75
N THR A 5 1.78 14.18 8.36
CA THR A 5 1.60 14.33 9.81
C THR A 5 0.12 14.23 10.22
N ILE A 6 -0.80 14.67 9.37
CA ILE A 6 -2.25 14.60 9.62
C ILE A 6 -2.74 13.15 9.47
N THR A 7 -2.33 12.43 8.43
CA THR A 7 -2.68 11.01 8.23
C THR A 7 -2.07 10.12 9.30
N ALA A 8 -0.79 10.30 9.63
CA ALA A 8 -0.16 9.58 10.73
C ALA A 8 -0.82 9.88 12.09
N ASN A 9 -1.21 11.13 12.36
CA ASN A 9 -1.95 11.51 13.56
C ASN A 9 -3.39 10.95 13.58
N LYS A 10 -4.03 10.78 12.42
CA LYS A 10 -5.35 10.14 12.31
C LYS A 10 -5.23 8.65 12.62
N ALA A 11 -4.28 7.95 11.99
CA ALA A 11 -4.01 6.53 12.24
C ALA A 11 -3.59 6.25 13.70
N MET A 12 -2.82 7.14 14.33
CA MET A 12 -2.44 7.03 15.76
C MET A 12 -3.62 7.26 16.72
N LYS A 13 -4.70 7.90 16.29
CA LYS A 13 -5.91 8.18 17.09
C LYS A 13 -7.06 7.22 16.78
N GLU A 14 -6.91 6.36 15.81
CA GLU A 14 -7.92 5.40 15.42
C GLU A 14 -8.14 4.37 16.53
N GLN A 15 -9.42 4.09 16.85
CA GLN A 15 -9.80 3.07 17.81
C GLN A 15 -10.13 1.79 17.06
N HIS A 16 -9.33 0.76 17.27
CA HIS A 16 -9.52 -0.55 16.66
C HIS A 16 -10.54 -1.38 17.48
N ARG A 17 -11.52 -1.92 16.78
CA ARG A 17 -12.56 -2.77 17.38
C ARG A 17 -12.00 -4.17 17.57
N TYR A 18 -12.10 -4.69 18.79
CA TYR A 18 -11.56 -6.02 19.08
C TYR A 18 -12.52 -6.92 19.83
N VAL A 19 -12.25 -8.22 19.74
CA VAL A 19 -12.93 -9.30 20.42
C VAL A 19 -11.91 -10.19 21.11
N ILE A 20 -12.20 -10.66 22.33
CA ILE A 20 -11.42 -11.68 23.02
C ILE A 20 -12.32 -12.89 23.29
N VAL A 21 -11.91 -14.05 22.78
CA VAL A 21 -12.53 -15.34 23.10
C VAL A 21 -11.84 -15.91 24.32
N ASN A 22 -12.62 -16.45 25.27
CA ASN A 22 -12.16 -16.99 26.56
C ASN A 22 -11.43 -15.96 27.44
N GLN A 23 -11.90 -14.71 27.47
CA GLN A 23 -11.28 -13.64 28.25
C GLN A 23 -11.11 -13.95 29.75
N GLN A 24 -11.94 -14.86 30.30
CA GLN A 24 -11.85 -15.30 31.70
C GLN A 24 -10.54 -16.07 32.00
N GLN A 25 -9.86 -16.57 30.97
CA GLN A 25 -8.57 -17.25 31.11
C GLN A 25 -7.39 -16.28 31.23
N ALA A 26 -7.57 -15.00 30.84
CA ALA A 26 -6.56 -13.96 30.93
C ALA A 26 -7.19 -12.61 31.33
N PRO A 27 -7.76 -12.50 32.55
CA PRO A 27 -8.51 -11.31 32.97
C PRO A 27 -7.64 -10.06 33.04
N GLU A 28 -6.39 -10.15 33.49
CA GLU A 28 -5.48 -9.02 33.55
C GLU A 28 -5.10 -8.47 32.16
N PHE A 29 -4.94 -9.35 31.19
CA PHE A 29 -4.72 -8.96 29.80
C PHE A 29 -5.96 -8.30 29.21
N ALA A 30 -7.13 -8.86 29.43
CA ALA A 30 -8.41 -8.31 28.97
C ALA A 30 -8.65 -6.93 29.55
N GLU A 31 -8.34 -6.71 30.84
CA GLU A 31 -8.43 -5.43 31.53
C GLU A 31 -7.44 -4.41 30.95
N ALA A 32 -6.18 -4.81 30.74
CA ALA A 32 -5.16 -3.95 30.17
C ALA A 32 -5.53 -3.47 28.75
N LEU A 33 -6.09 -4.37 27.93
CA LEU A 33 -6.54 -4.03 26.59
C LEU A 33 -7.79 -3.15 26.59
N PHE A 34 -8.70 -3.37 27.52
CA PHE A 34 -9.91 -2.55 27.69
C PHE A 34 -9.61 -1.09 28.02
N TYR A 35 -8.61 -0.84 28.87
CA TYR A 35 -8.20 0.53 29.20
C TYR A 35 -7.22 1.16 28.18
N HIS A 36 -6.80 0.41 27.17
CA HIS A 36 -5.90 0.96 26.17
C HIS A 36 -6.64 1.89 25.19
N LYS A 37 -6.16 3.13 25.06
CA LYS A 37 -6.82 4.22 24.30
C LYS A 37 -7.15 3.93 22.84
N ASN A 38 -6.39 3.03 22.21
CA ASN A 38 -6.52 2.70 20.79
C ASN A 38 -7.41 1.48 20.53
N PHE A 39 -7.97 0.84 21.57
CA PHE A 39 -8.79 -0.34 21.46
C PHE A 39 -10.20 -0.12 22.00
N LYS A 40 -11.20 -0.73 21.34
CA LYS A 40 -12.59 -0.71 21.75
C LYS A 40 -13.15 -2.13 21.68
N GLN A 41 -13.56 -2.69 22.83
CA GLN A 41 -14.11 -4.02 22.88
C GLN A 41 -15.51 -4.07 22.26
N ILE A 42 -15.76 -5.12 21.47
CA ILE A 42 -17.08 -5.47 20.92
C ILE A 42 -17.50 -6.83 21.47
N ALA A 43 -18.77 -6.94 21.86
CA ALA A 43 -19.36 -8.20 22.24
C ALA A 43 -19.72 -9.00 20.98
N THR A 44 -19.42 -10.31 20.98
CA THR A 44 -19.80 -11.23 19.91
C THR A 44 -20.11 -12.61 20.50
N ASP A 45 -21.00 -13.32 19.85
CA ASP A 45 -21.30 -14.73 20.17
C ASP A 45 -20.46 -15.71 19.33
N LYS A 46 -19.60 -15.17 18.42
CA LYS A 46 -18.73 -15.96 17.54
C LYS A 46 -17.51 -16.45 18.32
N ASN A 47 -17.30 -17.76 18.34
CA ASN A 47 -16.19 -18.38 19.07
C ASN A 47 -15.29 -19.24 18.18
N SER A 48 -15.74 -19.59 16.97
CA SER A 48 -14.97 -20.38 16.01
C SER A 48 -13.99 -19.51 15.22
N GLU A 49 -12.78 -20.01 15.00
CA GLU A 49 -11.75 -19.33 14.18
C GLU A 49 -12.29 -18.94 12.80
N ALA A 50 -13.03 -19.85 12.14
CA ALA A 50 -13.59 -19.59 10.80
C ALA A 50 -14.64 -18.46 10.82
N GLU A 51 -15.47 -18.39 11.86
CA GLU A 51 -16.46 -17.31 12.03
C GLU A 51 -15.79 -15.97 12.31
N LEU A 52 -14.73 -15.95 13.11
CA LEU A 52 -13.98 -14.75 13.43
C LEU A 52 -13.25 -14.21 12.20
N VAL A 53 -12.63 -15.08 11.39
CA VAL A 53 -12.01 -14.71 10.11
C VAL A 53 -13.06 -14.13 9.16
N ALA A 54 -14.24 -14.74 9.04
CA ALA A 54 -15.32 -14.22 8.20
C ALA A 54 -15.83 -12.86 8.69
N ALA A 55 -15.94 -12.66 10.00
CA ALA A 55 -16.39 -11.40 10.59
C ALA A 55 -15.41 -10.25 10.37
N ILE A 56 -14.09 -10.52 10.45
CA ILE A 56 -13.06 -9.53 10.13
C ILE A 56 -13.11 -9.17 8.64
N ARG A 57 -13.29 -10.15 7.74
CA ARG A 57 -13.45 -9.89 6.31
C ARG A 57 -14.69 -9.05 5.98
N ASN A 58 -15.75 -9.18 6.79
CA ASN A 58 -16.98 -8.41 6.65
C ASN A 58 -16.94 -7.06 7.40
N ASP A 59 -15.79 -6.65 7.91
CA ASP A 59 -15.59 -5.39 8.65
C ASP A 59 -16.48 -5.23 9.90
N GLU A 60 -16.80 -6.35 10.58
CA GLU A 60 -17.56 -6.30 11.84
C GLU A 60 -16.66 -5.81 12.99
N PHE A 61 -15.40 -6.26 13.03
CA PHE A 61 -14.35 -5.81 13.94
C PHE A 61 -12.97 -6.03 13.30
N ASP A 62 -11.95 -5.39 13.86
CA ASP A 62 -10.62 -5.29 13.24
C ASP A 62 -9.66 -6.36 13.75
N LEU A 63 -9.91 -6.90 14.95
CA LEU A 63 -9.02 -7.81 15.67
C LEU A 63 -9.81 -8.84 16.45
N ALA A 64 -9.40 -10.11 16.41
CA ALA A 64 -9.85 -11.16 17.31
C ALA A 64 -8.67 -11.85 17.98
N ILE A 65 -8.79 -12.08 19.28
CA ILE A 65 -7.78 -12.76 20.11
C ILE A 65 -8.42 -14.00 20.70
N ILE A 66 -7.85 -15.17 20.43
CA ILE A 66 -8.31 -16.44 20.99
C ILE A 66 -7.32 -16.85 22.07
N VAL A 67 -7.78 -16.82 23.31
CA VAL A 67 -7.05 -17.36 24.45
C VAL A 67 -7.44 -18.83 24.61
N PRO A 68 -6.49 -19.77 24.73
CA PRO A 68 -6.80 -21.17 24.95
C PRO A 68 -7.56 -21.38 26.29
N GLU A 69 -8.50 -22.29 26.30
CA GLU A 69 -9.32 -22.63 27.50
C GLU A 69 -8.46 -23.12 28.67
N ASN A 70 -7.29 -23.68 28.38
CA ASN A 70 -6.37 -24.21 29.39
C ASN A 70 -5.22 -23.24 29.76
N HIS A 71 -5.31 -21.96 29.41
CA HIS A 71 -4.21 -21.01 29.62
C HIS A 71 -3.75 -20.96 31.09
N ILE A 72 -4.66 -20.82 32.04
CA ILE A 72 -4.36 -20.80 33.48
C ILE A 72 -3.74 -22.12 33.94
N ALA A 73 -4.32 -23.25 33.49
CA ALA A 73 -3.82 -24.58 33.82
C ALA A 73 -2.41 -24.83 33.22
N SER A 74 -2.18 -24.42 31.96
CA SER A 74 -0.88 -24.52 31.27
C SER A 74 0.18 -23.71 31.99
N HIS A 75 -0.14 -22.48 32.40
CA HIS A 75 0.80 -21.64 33.15
C HIS A 75 1.14 -22.25 34.52
N GLY A 76 0.16 -22.82 35.21
CA GLY A 76 0.35 -23.55 36.48
C GLY A 76 1.22 -24.81 36.31
N ALA A 77 1.13 -25.47 35.15
CA ALA A 77 1.92 -26.64 34.78
C ALA A 77 3.27 -26.34 34.11
N LEU A 78 3.65 -25.08 34.03
CA LEU A 78 4.85 -24.61 33.33
C LEU A 78 4.89 -25.00 31.83
N GLN A 79 3.76 -24.94 31.18
CA GLN A 79 3.61 -25.20 29.75
C GLN A 79 3.31 -23.90 29.00
N GLN A 80 3.84 -23.79 27.78
CA GLN A 80 3.51 -22.67 26.90
C GLN A 80 2.04 -22.69 26.50
N SER A 81 1.47 -21.50 26.38
CA SER A 81 0.10 -21.29 25.91
C SER A 81 0.14 -20.64 24.55
N ASP A 82 -0.44 -21.27 23.55
CA ASP A 82 -0.44 -20.79 22.16
C ASP A 82 -1.72 -19.97 21.90
N TRP A 83 -1.56 -18.64 21.84
CA TRP A 83 -2.65 -17.72 21.57
C TRP A 83 -2.72 -17.43 20.09
N LYS A 84 -3.94 -17.32 19.55
CA LYS A 84 -4.15 -16.94 18.17
C LYS A 84 -4.63 -15.50 18.08
N VAL A 85 -3.98 -14.71 17.24
CA VAL A 85 -4.37 -13.34 16.91
C VAL A 85 -4.76 -13.30 15.44
N ILE A 86 -6.02 -12.94 15.19
CA ILE A 86 -6.63 -12.91 13.88
C ILE A 86 -6.89 -11.46 13.52
N TYR A 87 -6.35 -10.99 12.42
CA TYR A 87 -6.54 -9.63 11.92
C TYR A 87 -6.20 -9.56 10.43
N ASN A 88 -6.64 -8.49 9.75
CA ASN A 88 -6.29 -8.26 8.36
C ASN A 88 -4.91 -7.56 8.28
N GLN A 89 -3.92 -8.21 7.67
CA GLN A 89 -2.55 -7.70 7.52
C GLN A 89 -2.34 -6.97 6.18
N SER A 90 -3.42 -6.55 5.50
CA SER A 90 -3.32 -5.85 4.21
C SER A 90 -2.70 -4.45 4.31
N SER A 91 -2.70 -3.83 5.48
CA SER A 91 -2.10 -2.51 5.69
C SER A 91 -0.59 -2.60 5.91
N GLN A 92 0.16 -1.81 5.14
CA GLN A 92 1.64 -1.82 5.08
C GLN A 92 2.31 -1.46 6.44
N TYR A 93 1.56 -0.79 7.34
CA TYR A 93 2.01 -0.40 8.67
C TYR A 93 0.90 -0.71 9.68
N ASP A 94 0.98 -1.88 10.25
CA ASP A 94 0.03 -2.35 11.25
C ASP A 94 0.33 -1.75 12.63
N PHE A 95 -0.08 -0.50 12.81
CA PHE A 95 -0.01 0.17 14.11
C PHE A 95 -0.83 -0.57 15.17
N MET A 96 -1.96 -1.17 14.78
CA MET A 96 -2.81 -1.95 15.65
C MET A 96 -2.05 -3.12 16.29
N TYR A 97 -1.31 -3.89 15.46
CA TYR A 97 -0.49 -4.98 15.97
C TYR A 97 0.67 -4.47 16.85
N GLY A 98 1.21 -3.30 16.55
CA GLY A 98 2.22 -2.65 17.38
C GLY A 98 1.70 -2.35 18.80
N TYR A 99 0.50 -1.77 18.91
CA TYR A 99 -0.16 -1.52 20.19
C TYR A 99 -0.52 -2.80 20.93
N LEU A 100 -1.04 -3.80 20.20
CA LEU A 100 -1.32 -5.11 20.80
C LEU A 100 -0.05 -5.77 21.35
N LYS A 101 1.04 -5.68 20.60
CA LYS A 101 2.34 -6.23 21.01
C LYS A 101 2.85 -5.58 22.31
N GLU A 102 2.65 -4.29 22.47
CA GLU A 102 3.01 -3.57 23.71
C GLU A 102 2.24 -4.14 24.91
N VAL A 103 0.91 -4.26 24.80
CA VAL A 103 0.06 -4.83 25.86
C VAL A 103 0.43 -6.30 26.15
N LEU A 104 0.72 -7.09 25.10
CA LEU A 104 1.16 -8.47 25.26
C LEU A 104 2.52 -8.57 25.97
N GLN A 105 3.47 -7.72 25.62
CA GLN A 105 4.79 -7.70 26.27
C GLN A 105 4.68 -7.36 27.76
N ASP A 106 3.87 -6.37 28.12
CA ASP A 106 3.62 -6.02 29.51
C ASP A 106 2.98 -7.20 30.29
N TYR A 107 2.01 -7.86 29.70
CA TYR A 107 1.40 -9.05 30.27
C TYR A 107 2.39 -10.20 30.43
N GLN A 108 3.19 -10.48 29.42
CA GLN A 108 4.26 -11.50 29.46
C GLN A 108 5.27 -11.20 30.58
N GLN A 109 5.71 -9.95 30.71
CA GLN A 109 6.64 -9.55 31.78
C GLN A 109 6.05 -9.76 33.19
N ARG A 110 4.75 -9.49 33.37
CA ARG A 110 4.06 -9.77 34.64
C ARG A 110 4.03 -11.28 34.94
N LEU A 111 3.63 -12.09 33.98
CA LEU A 111 3.65 -13.54 34.12
C LEU A 111 5.06 -14.09 34.42
N GLN A 112 6.09 -13.57 33.78
CA GLN A 112 7.47 -13.90 34.05
C GLN A 112 7.87 -13.59 35.50
N LYS A 113 7.55 -12.38 35.98
CA LYS A 113 7.84 -11.96 37.36
C LYS A 113 7.13 -12.87 38.39
N ASP A 114 5.87 -13.22 38.15
CA ASP A 114 5.10 -14.10 39.03
C ASP A 114 5.64 -15.51 39.04
N THR A 115 6.07 -16.01 37.88
CA THR A 115 6.68 -17.32 37.77
C THR A 115 8.04 -17.38 38.48
N LEU A 116 8.89 -16.37 38.29
CA LEU A 116 10.19 -16.29 38.96
C LEU A 116 10.06 -16.19 40.49
N LYS A 117 9.00 -15.59 41.00
CA LYS A 117 8.72 -15.54 42.43
C LYS A 117 8.30 -16.89 43.02
N ARG A 118 7.73 -17.78 42.23
CA ARG A 118 7.18 -19.05 42.70
C ARG A 118 8.19 -20.20 42.68
N PHE A 119 9.23 -20.12 41.82
CA PHE A 119 10.09 -21.25 41.54
C PHE A 119 11.58 -20.91 41.59
N GLU A 120 12.38 -21.82 42.20
CA GLU A 120 13.79 -21.98 41.89
C GLU A 120 13.83 -22.55 40.46
N VAL A 121 14.27 -21.78 39.50
CA VAL A 121 14.11 -21.99 38.04
C VAL A 121 14.74 -23.31 37.58
N PRO A 122 14.00 -24.38 37.27
CA PRO A 122 14.56 -25.55 36.61
C PRO A 122 14.80 -25.26 35.10
N GLU A 123 15.82 -25.89 34.51
CA GLU A 123 16.18 -25.66 33.09
C GLU A 123 15.02 -25.87 32.11
N ASN A 124 14.13 -26.83 32.37
CA ASN A 124 12.96 -27.11 31.55
C ASN A 124 11.85 -26.06 31.64
N ALA A 125 11.92 -25.11 32.56
CA ALA A 125 10.96 -24.02 32.72
C ALA A 125 11.42 -22.72 32.05
N LEU A 126 12.66 -22.67 31.54
CA LEU A 126 13.21 -21.46 30.94
C LEU A 126 12.37 -20.95 29.76
N ASP A 127 11.92 -21.83 28.88
CA ASP A 127 11.13 -21.44 27.70
C ASP A 127 9.78 -20.83 28.10
N VAL A 128 9.15 -21.37 29.15
CA VAL A 128 7.87 -20.81 29.68
C VAL A 128 8.10 -19.48 30.36
N ILE A 129 9.24 -19.30 31.03
CA ILE A 129 9.58 -18.04 31.69
C ILE A 129 9.96 -16.96 30.69
N ILE A 130 10.72 -17.32 29.66
CA ILE A 130 11.18 -16.37 28.62
C ILE A 130 10.01 -15.99 27.69
N THR A 131 9.22 -16.96 27.26
CA THR A 131 8.10 -16.75 26.32
C THR A 131 6.85 -17.52 26.79
N PRO A 132 6.17 -17.06 27.87
CA PRO A 132 4.99 -17.75 28.42
C PRO A 132 3.81 -17.79 27.47
N VAL A 133 3.75 -16.90 26.52
CA VAL A 133 2.72 -16.81 25.48
C VAL A 133 3.36 -16.80 24.10
N VAL A 134 3.05 -17.81 23.30
CA VAL A 134 3.37 -17.84 21.87
C VAL A 134 2.19 -17.25 21.12
N VAL A 135 2.42 -16.19 20.33
CA VAL A 135 1.39 -15.55 19.53
C VAL A 135 1.51 -16.02 18.09
N THR A 136 0.53 -16.79 17.63
CA THR A 136 0.40 -17.19 16.23
C THR A 136 -0.46 -16.16 15.50
N LYS A 137 0.13 -15.49 14.54
CA LYS A 137 -0.60 -14.56 13.67
C LYS A 137 -1.41 -15.36 12.66
N VAL A 138 -2.70 -15.09 12.60
CA VAL A 138 -3.59 -15.62 11.55
C VAL A 138 -3.95 -14.44 10.65
N ASP A 139 -3.37 -14.43 9.46
CA ASP A 139 -3.65 -13.43 8.45
C ASP A 139 -4.99 -13.74 7.79
N THR A 140 -5.90 -12.76 7.77
CA THR A 140 -7.21 -12.86 7.13
C THR A 140 -7.22 -12.37 5.69
N ALA A 141 -6.19 -11.59 5.29
CA ALA A 141 -6.07 -11.12 3.93
C ALA A 141 -5.76 -12.29 2.99
N GLU A 142 -6.38 -12.29 1.83
CA GLU A 142 -5.97 -13.22 0.79
C GLU A 142 -4.54 -12.90 0.35
N LYS A 143 -3.77 -13.93 -0.01
CA LYS A 143 -2.37 -13.76 -0.46
C LYS A 143 -2.26 -12.72 -1.60
N ARG A 144 -3.30 -12.63 -2.44
CA ARG A 144 -3.41 -11.67 -3.52
C ARG A 144 -3.56 -10.22 -3.02
N GLU A 145 -4.34 -10.00 -1.94
CA GLU A 145 -4.54 -8.67 -1.33
C GLU A 145 -3.25 -8.14 -0.73
N ASN A 146 -2.56 -8.96 0.06
CA ASN A 146 -1.27 -8.60 0.65
C ASN A 146 -0.19 -8.23 -0.38
N ILE A 147 -0.16 -8.97 -1.50
CA ILE A 147 0.79 -8.71 -2.58
C ILE A 147 0.34 -7.49 -3.37
N GLY A 148 -0.96 -7.37 -3.65
CA GLY A 148 -1.54 -6.23 -4.36
C GLY A 148 -1.25 -4.91 -3.68
N GLU A 149 -1.44 -4.82 -2.37
CA GLU A 149 -1.15 -3.61 -1.60
C GLU A 149 0.34 -3.25 -1.62
N LYS A 150 1.22 -4.22 -1.38
CA LYS A 150 2.68 -3.98 -1.31
C LYS A 150 3.32 -3.69 -2.66
N ALA A 151 2.91 -4.37 -3.71
CA ALA A 151 3.48 -4.24 -5.05
C ALA A 151 2.67 -3.31 -5.96
N GLY A 152 1.35 -3.22 -5.77
CA GLY A 152 0.45 -2.44 -6.62
C GLY A 152 0.77 -0.95 -6.61
N ALA A 153 0.91 -0.37 -5.43
CA ALA A 153 1.28 1.04 -5.28
C ALA A 153 2.63 1.37 -5.93
N LEU A 154 3.63 0.47 -5.79
CA LEU A 154 4.94 0.63 -6.41
C LEU A 154 4.86 0.51 -7.94
N LEU A 155 4.08 -0.44 -8.46
CA LEU A 155 3.86 -0.61 -9.89
C LEU A 155 3.11 0.59 -10.49
N ALA A 156 2.04 1.06 -9.85
CA ALA A 156 1.31 2.24 -10.27
C ALA A 156 2.21 3.48 -10.29
N TYR A 157 3.03 3.66 -9.24
CA TYR A 157 4.04 4.72 -9.18
C TYR A 157 4.99 4.68 -10.37
N ALA A 158 5.58 3.51 -10.65
CA ALA A 158 6.51 3.33 -11.75
C ALA A 158 5.84 3.59 -13.11
N LEU A 159 4.65 3.06 -13.35
CA LEU A 159 3.91 3.22 -14.60
C LEU A 159 3.49 4.66 -14.87
N ILE A 160 2.98 5.38 -13.87
CA ILE A 160 2.58 6.77 -14.02
C ILE A 160 3.81 7.65 -14.30
N LEU A 161 4.93 7.42 -13.59
CA LEU A 161 6.17 8.16 -13.81
C LEU A 161 6.76 7.90 -15.19
N LEU A 162 6.75 6.67 -15.67
CA LEU A 162 7.24 6.31 -17.00
C LEU A 162 6.32 6.86 -18.11
N CYS A 163 5.01 6.85 -17.88
CA CYS A 163 4.04 7.47 -18.79
C CYS A 163 4.27 8.99 -18.90
N PHE A 164 4.47 9.67 -17.78
CA PHE A 164 4.84 11.09 -17.74
C PHE A 164 6.15 11.38 -18.48
N SER A 165 7.19 10.59 -18.23
CA SER A 165 8.50 10.72 -18.89
C SER A 165 8.41 10.44 -20.38
N GLY A 166 7.61 9.44 -20.79
CA GLY A 166 7.35 9.11 -22.18
C GLY A 166 6.63 10.22 -22.97
N ALA A 167 5.82 11.04 -22.28
CA ALA A 167 5.18 12.22 -22.85
C ALA A 167 6.11 13.46 -22.88
N ALA A 168 7.00 13.61 -21.88
CA ALA A 168 7.76 14.82 -21.66
C ALA A 168 8.73 15.14 -22.82
N TYR A 169 9.52 14.16 -23.25
CA TYR A 169 10.49 14.37 -24.33
C TYR A 169 9.84 14.75 -25.67
N PRO A 170 8.84 14.00 -26.18
CA PRO A 170 8.15 14.40 -27.40
C PRO A 170 7.45 15.76 -27.28
N ALA A 171 6.88 16.08 -26.12
CA ALA A 171 6.25 17.38 -25.89
C ALA A 171 7.26 18.53 -26.03
N ILE A 172 8.45 18.40 -25.44
CA ILE A 172 9.50 19.41 -25.53
C ILE A 172 9.98 19.57 -27.00
N ASP A 173 10.22 18.44 -27.67
CA ASP A 173 10.77 18.47 -29.05
C ASP A 173 9.76 19.04 -30.04
N ILE A 174 8.49 18.62 -29.98
CA ILE A 174 7.43 19.09 -30.90
C ILE A 174 6.94 20.52 -30.56
N GLY A 175 7.02 20.91 -29.27
CA GLY A 175 6.62 22.26 -28.84
C GLY A 175 7.71 23.30 -28.98
N ALA A 176 8.69 23.25 -28.07
CA ALA A 176 9.78 24.21 -27.98
C ALA A 176 10.85 23.95 -29.03
N GLY A 177 11.16 22.67 -29.35
CA GLY A 177 12.20 22.32 -30.31
C GLY A 177 11.90 22.79 -31.73
N GLU A 178 10.67 22.78 -32.19
CA GLU A 178 10.29 23.35 -33.50
C GLU A 178 10.46 24.86 -33.54
N LYS A 179 10.22 25.57 -32.45
CA LYS A 179 10.47 27.01 -32.38
C LYS A 179 11.97 27.32 -32.47
N GLU A 180 12.78 26.58 -31.72
CA GLU A 180 14.24 26.77 -31.70
C GLU A 180 14.86 26.48 -33.05
N ARG A 181 14.34 25.51 -33.81
CA ARG A 181 14.80 25.16 -35.16
C ARG A 181 14.20 26.06 -36.25
N GLY A 182 13.27 26.95 -35.92
CA GLY A 182 12.58 27.83 -36.91
C GLY A 182 11.57 27.12 -37.81
N THR A 183 11.30 25.84 -37.58
CA THR A 183 10.37 25.03 -38.40
C THR A 183 8.90 25.35 -38.13
N LEU A 184 8.60 25.97 -36.98
CA LEU A 184 7.26 26.42 -36.68
C LEU A 184 6.70 27.46 -37.67
N GLU A 185 7.55 28.38 -38.16
CA GLU A 185 7.17 29.40 -39.13
C GLU A 185 6.72 28.77 -40.44
N THR A 186 7.45 27.75 -40.91
CA THR A 186 7.08 26.96 -42.09
C THR A 186 5.73 26.23 -41.92
N LEU A 187 5.49 25.71 -40.76
CA LEU A 187 4.22 25.04 -40.44
C LEU A 187 3.03 26.01 -40.43
N LEU A 188 3.25 27.26 -39.98
CA LEU A 188 2.20 28.27 -39.90
C LEU A 188 1.80 28.87 -41.26
N ILE A 189 2.65 28.75 -42.29
CA ILE A 189 2.37 29.19 -43.67
C ILE A 189 1.51 28.15 -44.42
N CYS A 190 1.50 26.89 -43.95
CA CYS A 190 0.68 25.85 -44.56
C CYS A 190 -0.82 26.17 -44.39
N PRO A 191 -1.69 25.84 -45.37
CA PRO A 191 -3.14 26.10 -45.33
C PRO A 191 -3.86 25.06 -44.41
N ILE A 192 -3.41 24.97 -43.18
CA ILE A 192 -3.94 24.05 -42.16
C ILE A 192 -4.46 24.86 -40.98
N SER A 193 -5.59 24.42 -40.39
CA SER A 193 -6.10 25.11 -39.21
C SER A 193 -5.18 24.95 -38.01
N ARG A 194 -5.01 26.00 -37.22
CA ARG A 194 -4.15 25.95 -36.01
C ARG A 194 -4.60 24.89 -35.01
N THR A 195 -5.89 24.67 -34.92
CA THR A 195 -6.47 23.59 -34.08
C THR A 195 -6.05 22.20 -34.54
N SER A 196 -6.01 21.96 -35.86
CA SER A 196 -5.53 20.69 -36.43
C SER A 196 -4.05 20.44 -36.09
N VAL A 197 -3.21 21.51 -36.14
CA VAL A 197 -1.82 21.41 -35.76
C VAL A 197 -1.65 21.05 -34.29
N VAL A 198 -2.37 21.75 -33.39
CA VAL A 198 -2.33 21.46 -31.96
C VAL A 198 -2.81 20.07 -31.63
N LEU A 199 -3.93 19.63 -32.25
CA LEU A 199 -4.45 18.27 -32.07
C LEU A 199 -3.47 17.22 -32.59
N GLY A 200 -2.85 17.45 -33.75
CA GLY A 200 -1.82 16.55 -34.27
C GLY A 200 -0.66 16.39 -33.30
N LYS A 201 -0.15 17.48 -32.77
CA LYS A 201 0.91 17.48 -31.73
C LYS A 201 0.46 16.73 -30.46
N PHE A 202 -0.76 17.02 -29.98
CA PHE A 202 -1.33 16.33 -28.83
C PHE A 202 -1.41 14.83 -29.03
N PHE A 203 -1.96 14.37 -30.16
CA PHE A 203 -2.08 12.93 -30.45
C PHE A 203 -0.71 12.26 -30.63
N THR A 204 0.29 12.95 -31.14
CA THR A 204 1.64 12.41 -31.23
C THR A 204 2.24 12.18 -29.85
N ILE A 205 2.11 13.16 -28.94
CA ILE A 205 2.59 13.02 -27.56
C ILE A 205 1.81 11.94 -26.80
N LEU A 206 0.50 11.92 -26.95
CA LEU A 206 -0.37 10.91 -26.36
C LEU A 206 0.01 9.49 -26.82
N THR A 207 0.23 9.31 -28.12
CA THR A 207 0.60 7.99 -28.68
C THR A 207 1.95 7.53 -28.14
N THR A 208 2.94 8.42 -28.03
CA THR A 208 4.26 8.07 -27.47
C THR A 208 4.18 7.74 -25.98
N ALA A 209 3.37 8.46 -25.20
CA ALA A 209 3.12 8.16 -23.79
C ALA A 209 2.48 6.77 -23.61
N LEU A 210 1.43 6.47 -24.40
CA LEU A 210 0.74 5.17 -24.37
C LEU A 210 1.63 4.03 -24.84
N LEU A 211 2.43 4.22 -25.87
CA LEU A 211 3.40 3.20 -26.32
C LEU A 211 4.45 2.93 -25.25
N THR A 212 4.96 3.97 -24.57
CA THR A 212 5.88 3.80 -23.45
C THR A 212 5.24 2.99 -22.33
N ALA A 213 4.01 3.32 -21.93
CA ALA A 213 3.28 2.59 -20.92
C ALA A 213 3.04 1.12 -21.34
N LEU A 214 2.61 0.88 -22.57
CA LEU A 214 2.37 -0.46 -23.10
C LEU A 214 3.64 -1.31 -23.11
N ILE A 215 4.74 -0.78 -23.64
CA ILE A 215 6.04 -1.47 -23.66
C ILE A 215 6.50 -1.79 -22.24
N THR A 216 6.31 -0.87 -21.29
CA THR A 216 6.67 -1.08 -19.89
C THR A 216 5.84 -2.21 -19.27
N VAL A 217 4.53 -2.20 -19.45
CA VAL A 217 3.65 -3.27 -18.93
C VAL A 217 4.04 -4.64 -19.51
N ILE A 218 4.26 -4.71 -20.83
CA ILE A 218 4.70 -5.95 -21.49
C ILE A 218 6.08 -6.39 -20.95
N SER A 219 7.01 -5.46 -20.82
CA SER A 219 8.36 -5.73 -20.31
C SER A 219 8.32 -6.26 -18.88
N LEU A 220 7.52 -5.64 -18.00
CA LEU A 220 7.33 -6.12 -16.62
C LEU A 220 6.72 -7.52 -16.59
N GLY A 221 5.73 -7.81 -17.44
CA GLY A 221 5.13 -9.14 -17.54
C GLY A 221 6.14 -10.20 -18.00
N VAL A 222 6.90 -9.91 -19.06
CA VAL A 222 7.92 -10.82 -19.60
C VAL A 222 9.05 -11.07 -18.59
N TRP A 223 9.61 -10.00 -18.01
CA TRP A 223 10.68 -10.12 -17.03
C TRP A 223 10.19 -10.81 -15.75
N GLY A 224 8.98 -10.50 -15.29
CA GLY A 224 8.36 -11.18 -14.17
C GLY A 224 8.25 -12.69 -14.38
N MET A 225 7.77 -13.13 -15.56
CA MET A 225 7.69 -14.55 -15.92
C MET A 225 9.08 -15.21 -15.98
N LEU A 226 10.05 -14.54 -16.60
CA LEU A 226 11.41 -15.06 -16.70
C LEU A 226 12.07 -15.22 -15.32
N ILE A 227 12.04 -14.16 -14.50
CA ILE A 227 12.62 -14.19 -13.16
C ILE A 227 11.90 -15.21 -12.27
N GLY A 228 10.55 -15.27 -12.34
CA GLY A 228 9.77 -16.27 -11.59
C GLY A 228 10.04 -17.72 -12.00
N SER A 229 10.55 -17.94 -13.23
CA SER A 229 10.92 -19.28 -13.73
C SER A 229 12.35 -19.68 -13.41
N PHE A 230 13.28 -18.72 -13.33
CA PHE A 230 14.71 -18.98 -13.17
C PHE A 230 15.26 -18.69 -11.76
N ALA A 231 14.63 -17.80 -11.02
CA ALA A 231 15.01 -17.49 -9.65
C ALA A 231 14.03 -18.16 -8.68
N ASP A 232 14.54 -19.05 -7.83
CA ASP A 232 13.79 -19.64 -6.71
C ASP A 232 13.47 -18.59 -5.61
N ILE A 233 13.14 -17.37 -6.02
CA ILE A 233 12.74 -16.29 -5.12
C ILE A 233 11.22 -16.35 -4.99
N ALA A 234 10.75 -17.00 -3.94
CA ALA A 234 9.33 -17.22 -3.64
C ALA A 234 8.49 -15.92 -3.74
N LEU A 235 9.02 -14.79 -3.26
CA LEU A 235 8.37 -13.49 -3.32
C LEU A 235 8.04 -13.03 -4.75
N ILE A 236 8.97 -13.15 -5.70
CA ILE A 236 8.78 -12.68 -7.08
C ILE A 236 7.80 -13.61 -7.81
N SER A 237 7.92 -14.92 -7.60
CA SER A 237 7.01 -15.89 -8.22
C SER A 237 5.55 -15.70 -7.74
N ASP A 238 5.37 -15.33 -6.48
CA ASP A 238 4.06 -15.07 -5.89
C ASP A 238 3.43 -13.78 -6.43
N VAL A 239 4.23 -12.71 -6.58
CA VAL A 239 3.77 -11.45 -7.22
C VAL A 239 3.31 -11.71 -8.65
N VAL A 240 4.12 -12.41 -9.45
CA VAL A 240 3.80 -12.68 -10.86
C VAL A 240 2.56 -13.57 -11.01
N LYS A 241 2.40 -14.57 -10.15
CA LYS A 241 1.22 -15.45 -10.16
C LYS A 241 -0.07 -14.75 -9.69
N SER A 242 0.05 -13.71 -8.87
CA SER A 242 -1.10 -12.95 -8.37
C SER A 242 -1.65 -11.93 -9.37
N ILE A 243 -0.83 -11.48 -10.34
CA ILE A 243 -1.22 -10.49 -11.35
C ILE A 243 -1.88 -11.21 -12.52
N SER A 244 -3.16 -10.96 -12.75
CA SER A 244 -3.91 -11.46 -13.90
C SER A 244 -3.68 -10.59 -15.14
N ILE A 245 -3.86 -11.17 -16.32
CA ILE A 245 -3.89 -10.41 -17.59
C ILE A 245 -4.98 -9.33 -17.55
N LEU A 246 -6.10 -9.61 -16.88
CA LEU A 246 -7.18 -8.63 -16.70
C LEU A 246 -6.71 -7.43 -15.86
N ASP A 247 -5.93 -7.65 -14.82
CA ASP A 247 -5.38 -6.57 -13.97
C ASP A 247 -4.46 -5.64 -14.79
N LEU A 248 -3.58 -6.23 -15.62
CA LEU A 248 -2.71 -5.47 -16.53
C LEU A 248 -3.51 -4.66 -17.55
N LEU A 249 -4.59 -5.21 -18.08
CA LEU A 249 -5.47 -4.52 -19.03
C LEU A 249 -6.22 -3.37 -18.34
N LEU A 250 -6.74 -3.58 -17.14
CA LEU A 250 -7.39 -2.53 -16.35
C LEU A 250 -6.41 -1.41 -15.98
N MET A 251 -5.19 -1.74 -15.56
CA MET A 251 -4.13 -0.75 -15.30
C MET A 251 -3.84 0.07 -16.57
N PHE A 252 -3.70 -0.57 -17.73
CA PHE A 252 -3.49 0.14 -18.99
C PHE A 252 -4.66 1.05 -19.34
N LEU A 253 -5.90 0.59 -19.12
CA LEU A 253 -7.11 1.39 -19.36
C LEU A 253 -7.14 2.65 -18.49
N LEU A 254 -6.75 2.54 -17.21
CA LEU A 254 -6.65 3.68 -16.28
C LEU A 254 -5.54 4.68 -16.67
N LEU A 255 -4.49 4.21 -17.36
CA LEU A 255 -3.44 5.09 -17.86
C LEU A 255 -3.88 5.95 -19.06
N LEU A 256 -4.95 5.61 -19.79
CA LEU A 256 -5.44 6.39 -20.93
C LEU A 256 -5.81 7.85 -20.54
N PRO A 257 -6.71 8.08 -19.58
CA PRO A 257 -7.04 9.44 -19.17
C PRO A 257 -5.87 10.19 -18.56
N THR A 258 -5.00 9.49 -17.82
CA THR A 258 -3.80 10.08 -17.19
C THR A 258 -2.79 10.54 -18.24
N SER A 259 -2.54 9.70 -19.27
CA SER A 259 -1.65 10.06 -20.37
C SER A 259 -2.18 11.22 -21.20
N ALA A 260 -3.50 11.31 -21.40
CA ALA A 260 -4.13 12.43 -22.07
C ALA A 260 -3.96 13.74 -21.26
N MET A 261 -4.13 13.67 -19.94
CA MET A 261 -3.90 14.81 -19.05
C MET A 261 -2.44 15.26 -19.09
N PHE A 262 -1.48 14.35 -18.99
CA PHE A 262 -0.05 14.70 -19.08
C PHE A 262 0.31 15.25 -20.45
N SER A 263 -0.15 14.63 -21.53
CA SER A 263 0.13 15.09 -22.90
C SER A 263 -0.37 16.51 -23.15
N SER A 264 -1.57 16.85 -22.68
CA SER A 264 -2.13 18.19 -22.81
C SER A 264 -1.36 19.24 -22.00
N LEU A 265 -1.03 18.90 -20.74
CA LEU A 265 -0.30 19.79 -19.84
C LEU A 265 1.13 20.05 -20.33
N LEU A 266 1.85 18.98 -20.69
CA LEU A 266 3.23 19.06 -21.19
C LEU A 266 3.30 19.80 -22.52
N LEU A 267 2.35 19.57 -23.43
CA LEU A 267 2.25 20.31 -24.69
C LEU A 267 2.04 21.82 -24.43
N ALA A 268 1.13 22.17 -23.52
CA ALA A 268 0.85 23.58 -23.20
C ALA A 268 2.11 24.28 -22.66
N ILE A 269 2.83 23.65 -21.73
CA ILE A 269 4.09 24.19 -21.17
C ILE A 269 5.15 24.31 -22.26
N SER A 270 5.28 23.29 -23.11
CA SER A 270 6.29 23.28 -24.18
C SER A 270 6.00 24.32 -25.26
N ILE A 271 4.74 24.57 -25.61
CA ILE A 271 4.37 25.65 -26.54
C ILE A 271 4.64 27.03 -25.93
N TYR A 272 4.54 27.18 -24.61
CA TYR A 272 4.85 28.44 -23.92
C TYR A 272 6.36 28.73 -23.95
N ALA A 273 7.21 27.76 -23.77
CA ALA A 273 8.65 27.86 -23.76
C ALA A 273 9.21 28.31 -25.14
N ARG A 274 10.33 29.01 -25.15
CA ARG A 274 11.01 29.52 -26.37
C ARG A 274 12.09 28.57 -26.88
N THR A 275 12.75 27.86 -25.96
CA THR A 275 13.83 26.93 -26.25
C THR A 275 13.60 25.57 -25.60
N PHE A 276 14.29 24.56 -26.10
CA PHE A 276 14.27 23.21 -25.52
C PHE A 276 14.64 23.21 -24.02
N LYS A 277 15.71 23.94 -23.69
CA LYS A 277 16.21 24.04 -22.31
C LYS A 277 15.22 24.75 -21.37
N GLU A 278 14.55 25.79 -21.88
CA GLU A 278 13.52 26.49 -21.11
C GLU A 278 12.31 25.58 -20.81
N ALA A 279 11.85 24.83 -21.81
CA ALA A 279 10.79 23.87 -21.65
C ALA A 279 11.14 22.79 -20.59
N GLN A 280 12.37 22.26 -20.65
CA GLN A 280 12.86 21.31 -19.67
C GLN A 280 12.89 21.88 -18.25
N ASN A 281 13.29 23.13 -18.09
CA ASN A 281 13.31 23.84 -16.82
C ASN A 281 11.89 24.03 -16.22
N TYR A 282 10.87 24.23 -17.06
CA TYR A 282 9.48 24.33 -16.61
C TYR A 282 8.86 22.97 -16.28
N ILE A 283 9.24 21.92 -16.99
CA ILE A 283 8.74 20.57 -16.78
C ILE A 283 9.38 19.90 -15.55
N SER A 284 10.63 20.24 -15.21
CA SER A 284 11.33 19.63 -14.05
C SER A 284 10.59 19.83 -12.71
N PRO A 285 10.09 21.02 -12.33
CA PRO A 285 9.26 21.19 -11.14
C PRO A 285 7.95 20.42 -11.20
N LEU A 286 7.36 20.28 -12.39
CA LEU A 286 6.11 19.55 -12.60
C LEU A 286 6.29 18.06 -12.26
N THR A 287 7.46 17.49 -12.54
CA THR A 287 7.80 16.11 -12.13
C THR A 287 7.63 15.92 -10.62
N ILE A 288 8.10 16.89 -9.83
CA ILE A 288 7.96 16.86 -8.37
C ILE A 288 6.49 16.94 -7.96
N ILE A 289 5.71 17.80 -8.65
CA ILE A 289 4.26 17.95 -8.39
C ILE A 289 3.51 16.64 -8.68
N VAL A 290 3.91 15.91 -9.73
CA VAL A 290 3.34 14.59 -10.07
C VAL A 290 3.75 13.52 -9.06
N LEU A 291 4.99 13.59 -8.55
CA LEU A 291 5.49 12.63 -7.55
C LEU A 291 4.81 12.77 -6.18
N MET A 292 4.41 13.98 -5.77
CA MET A 292 3.79 14.18 -4.45
C MET A 292 2.49 13.37 -4.23
N PRO A 293 1.49 13.37 -5.13
CA PRO A 293 0.30 12.55 -4.99
C PRO A 293 0.61 11.04 -4.96
N LEU A 294 1.59 10.60 -5.74
CA LEU A 294 2.04 9.20 -5.75
C LEU A 294 2.68 8.79 -4.42
N MET A 295 3.48 9.67 -3.81
CA MET A 295 4.04 9.42 -2.47
C MET A 295 2.97 9.40 -1.40
N ILE A 296 1.89 10.17 -1.55
CA ILE A 296 0.74 10.13 -0.63
C ILE A 296 0.02 8.79 -0.74
N ALA A 297 -0.19 8.28 -1.96
CA ALA A 297 -0.80 6.97 -2.19
C ALA A 297 0.00 5.81 -1.58
N MET A 298 1.35 5.95 -1.50
CA MET A 298 2.22 4.94 -0.87
C MET A 298 2.31 5.11 0.66
N ALA A 299 1.68 6.12 1.24
CA ALA A 299 1.75 6.33 2.68
C ALA A 299 0.84 5.32 3.42
N PRO A 300 1.31 4.80 4.58
CA PRO A 300 0.55 3.81 5.34
C PRO A 300 -0.79 4.37 5.81
N GLY A 301 -1.83 3.57 5.71
CA GLY A 301 -3.18 3.93 6.15
C GLY A 301 -3.89 4.93 5.23
N VAL A 302 -3.42 5.10 4.00
CA VAL A 302 -4.12 5.87 2.98
C VAL A 302 -4.95 4.90 2.15
N GLU A 303 -6.26 4.97 2.33
CA GLU A 303 -7.24 4.20 1.58
C GLU A 303 -7.93 5.08 0.53
N LEU A 304 -8.61 4.44 -0.43
CA LEU A 304 -9.44 5.14 -1.40
C LEU A 304 -10.69 5.69 -0.70
N ASP A 305 -10.61 6.94 -0.25
CA ASP A 305 -11.71 7.69 0.37
C ASP A 305 -12.13 8.85 -0.56
N PHE A 306 -13.26 9.48 -0.29
CA PHE A 306 -13.76 10.64 -1.06
C PHE A 306 -12.71 11.74 -1.20
N SER A 307 -11.91 11.99 -0.17
CA SER A 307 -10.83 12.99 -0.18
C SER A 307 -9.65 12.61 -1.07
N THR A 308 -9.23 11.36 -1.09
CA THR A 308 -8.14 10.83 -1.93
C THR A 308 -8.58 10.65 -3.38
N ALA A 309 -9.85 10.28 -3.60
CA ALA A 309 -10.45 10.16 -4.93
C ALA A 309 -10.51 11.48 -5.72
N LEU A 310 -10.54 12.63 -5.03
CA LEU A 310 -10.51 13.97 -5.67
C LEU A 310 -9.15 14.32 -6.26
N ILE A 311 -8.07 13.63 -5.87
CA ILE A 311 -6.72 13.86 -6.41
C ILE A 311 -6.50 12.87 -7.57
N PRO A 312 -6.46 13.34 -8.85
CA PRO A 312 -6.50 12.44 -10.01
C PRO A 312 -5.40 11.38 -10.05
N ILE A 313 -4.19 11.74 -9.62
CA ILE A 313 -3.02 10.84 -9.66
C ILE A 313 -3.07 9.85 -8.48
N THR A 314 -3.49 10.31 -7.29
CA THR A 314 -3.65 9.45 -6.10
C THR A 314 -4.75 8.42 -6.31
N ASN A 315 -5.89 8.83 -6.89
CA ASN A 315 -7.01 7.94 -7.22
C ASN A 315 -6.62 6.78 -8.17
N ILE A 316 -5.68 7.02 -9.08
CA ILE A 316 -5.22 5.99 -10.01
C ILE A 316 -4.16 5.08 -9.38
N ALA A 317 -3.46 5.57 -8.37
CA ALA A 317 -2.40 4.85 -7.68
C ALA A 317 -2.91 3.96 -6.53
N LEU A 318 -4.07 4.29 -5.96
CA LEU A 318 -4.80 3.51 -4.96
C LEU A 318 -5.78 2.54 -5.62
#